data_06addc6c735b42e10ea3664dfa251ad6
#
_entry.id   06addc6c735b42e10ea3664dfa251ad6
#
_cell.length_a   1.000
_cell.length_b   1.000
_cell.length_c   1.000
_cell.angle_alpha   90.00
_cell.angle_beta   90.00
_cell.angle_gamma   90.00
#
_symmetry.space_group_name_H-M   'P 1'
#
loop_
_entity.id
_entity.type
_entity.pdbx_description
1 polymer ?
#
loop_
_entity_poly.entity_id
_entity_poly.type
_entity_poly.pdbx_seq_one_letter_code
_entity_poly.pdbx_strand_id
1 'polypeptide(L)'
;AMVAPEFALRECPMLKLSAFLLAACAALPVHADWQLDNESSRLSFISTKATHITEVNRFRGLRGSVEDDGKVRLQVELETVETGIPLRDERVRKQLFEIARFAEAEISAQLDFAPLVALAPGAQLELRLPLLVNLHGHSHEYRSELLVTRLDDRRFQVVTLAPLVLNAADFGLAEGLESLRALAGLPAISLAVPVSAVLIFNAR
;
A
#
# COMPACT_ATOMS: atom_id res chain seq x y z
N ALA A 1 -14.00 -49.41 -90.53
CA ALA A 1 -14.75 -49.03 -89.40
C ALA A 1 -13.99 -49.52 -88.14
N MET A 2 -13.35 -48.64 -87.47
CA MET A 2 -12.71 -48.99 -86.20
C MET A 2 -12.85 -47.79 -85.26
N VAL A 3 -13.69 -47.98 -84.26
CA VAL A 3 -14.02 -46.98 -83.25
C VAL A 3 -12.95 -47.07 -82.15
N ALA A 4 -12.34 -45.95 -81.87
CA ALA A 4 -11.42 -45.81 -80.72
C ALA A 4 -12.23 -45.36 -79.49
N PRO A 5 -11.94 -45.89 -78.31
CA PRO A 5 -12.64 -45.43 -77.10
C PRO A 5 -12.00 -44.18 -76.53
N GLU A 6 -12.85 -43.22 -76.19
CA GLU A 6 -12.52 -42.02 -75.43
C GLU A 6 -12.17 -42.39 -73.97
N PHE A 7 -10.97 -41.95 -73.54
CA PHE A 7 -10.58 -42.00 -72.15
C PHE A 7 -11.07 -40.76 -71.42
N ALA A 8 -12.10 -40.94 -70.58
CA ALA A 8 -12.57 -39.89 -69.72
C ALA A 8 -11.66 -39.72 -68.50
N LEU A 9 -10.96 -38.61 -68.46
CA LEU A 9 -10.20 -38.17 -67.28
C LEU A 9 -11.20 -37.82 -66.16
N ARG A 10 -11.22 -38.63 -65.12
CA ARG A 10 -11.88 -38.32 -63.87
C ARG A 10 -11.12 -37.24 -63.13
N GLU A 11 -11.72 -36.05 -63.03
CA GLU A 11 -11.22 -34.99 -62.15
C GLU A 11 -11.48 -35.41 -60.69
N CYS A 12 -10.39 -35.51 -59.89
CA CYS A 12 -10.47 -35.63 -58.46
C CYS A 12 -10.80 -34.26 -57.86
N PRO A 13 -11.83 -34.11 -57.06
CA PRO A 13 -12.05 -32.87 -56.33
C PRO A 13 -11.02 -32.77 -55.23
N MET A 14 -10.05 -31.87 -55.38
CA MET A 14 -9.19 -31.46 -54.28
C MET A 14 -10.00 -30.81 -53.17
N LEU A 15 -10.18 -31.55 -52.11
CA LEU A 15 -10.78 -31.09 -50.87
C LEU A 15 -9.83 -30.04 -50.28
N LYS A 16 -10.15 -28.77 -50.48
CA LYS A 16 -9.44 -27.67 -49.83
C LYS A 16 -9.84 -27.66 -48.35
N LEU A 17 -9.07 -28.36 -47.52
CA LEU A 17 -9.17 -28.32 -46.07
C LEU A 17 -8.52 -27.00 -45.61
N SER A 18 -9.31 -25.93 -45.57
CA SER A 18 -8.93 -24.68 -44.96
C SER A 18 -8.93 -24.90 -43.44
N ALA A 19 -7.77 -25.21 -42.90
CA ALA A 19 -7.56 -25.23 -41.46
C ALA A 19 -7.69 -23.79 -40.95
N PHE A 20 -8.86 -23.46 -40.41
CA PHE A 20 -9.10 -22.23 -39.65
C PHE A 20 -8.41 -22.42 -38.28
N LEU A 21 -7.15 -22.01 -38.21
CA LEU A 21 -6.40 -21.93 -36.97
C LEU A 21 -7.00 -20.79 -36.12
N LEU A 22 -8.01 -21.09 -35.31
CA LEU A 22 -8.56 -20.17 -34.32
C LEU A 22 -7.48 -20.01 -33.24
N ALA A 23 -6.65 -18.99 -33.38
CA ALA A 23 -5.75 -18.55 -32.30
C ALA A 23 -6.61 -18.02 -31.17
N ALA A 24 -6.95 -18.90 -30.23
CA ALA A 24 -7.48 -18.51 -28.94
C ALA A 24 -6.38 -17.72 -28.23
N CYS A 25 -6.41 -16.39 -28.36
CA CYS A 25 -5.69 -15.52 -27.43
C CYS A 25 -6.28 -15.76 -26.05
N ALA A 26 -5.68 -16.67 -25.30
CA ALA A 26 -5.88 -16.73 -23.86
C ALA A 26 -5.41 -15.39 -23.32
N ALA A 27 -6.35 -14.47 -23.06
CA ALA A 27 -6.10 -13.30 -22.26
C ALA A 27 -5.72 -13.83 -20.87
N LEU A 28 -4.42 -13.91 -20.61
CA LEU A 28 -3.94 -14.13 -19.26
C LEU A 28 -4.49 -12.97 -18.42
N PRO A 29 -5.10 -13.23 -17.26
CA PRO A 29 -5.47 -12.16 -16.37
C PRO A 29 -4.20 -11.34 -16.09
N VAL A 30 -4.19 -10.09 -16.48
CA VAL A 30 -3.16 -9.15 -16.07
C VAL A 30 -3.42 -8.93 -14.59
N HIS A 31 -2.67 -9.61 -13.74
CA HIS A 31 -2.65 -9.33 -12.32
C HIS A 31 -2.04 -7.95 -12.14
N ALA A 32 -2.89 -6.98 -11.85
CA ALA A 32 -2.45 -5.61 -11.64
C ALA A 32 -2.07 -5.43 -10.16
N ASP A 33 -0.85 -5.86 -9.81
CA ASP A 33 -0.28 -5.48 -8.53
C ASP A 33 -0.08 -3.96 -8.48
N TRP A 34 -0.57 -3.34 -7.45
CA TRP A 34 -0.39 -1.91 -7.21
C TRP A 34 0.76 -1.69 -6.25
N GLN A 35 1.67 -0.82 -6.64
CA GLN A 35 2.86 -0.51 -5.84
C GLN A 35 2.83 0.94 -5.39
N LEU A 36 3.22 1.16 -4.14
CA LEU A 36 3.33 2.50 -3.57
C LEU A 36 4.45 3.28 -4.27
N ASP A 37 4.13 4.49 -4.69
CA ASP A 37 5.10 5.50 -5.10
C ASP A 37 5.57 6.28 -3.87
N ASN A 38 6.75 5.98 -3.37
CA ASN A 38 7.31 6.61 -2.18
C ASN A 38 7.53 8.11 -2.36
N GLU A 39 7.95 8.55 -3.54
CA GLU A 39 8.26 9.98 -3.78
C GLU A 39 7.01 10.85 -3.72
N SER A 40 5.88 10.32 -4.19
CA SER A 40 4.59 11.01 -4.19
C SER A 40 3.77 10.76 -2.93
N SER A 41 4.19 9.83 -2.07
CA SER A 41 3.49 9.47 -0.83
C SER A 41 4.03 10.20 0.39
N ARG A 42 3.17 10.39 1.38
CA ARG A 42 3.51 11.07 2.64
C ARG A 42 2.84 10.33 3.80
N LEU A 43 3.59 10.12 4.87
CA LEU A 43 3.08 9.68 6.16
C LEU A 43 3.61 10.61 7.24
N SER A 44 2.71 11.22 7.98
CA SER A 44 3.03 12.13 9.07
C SER A 44 2.40 11.67 10.38
N PHE A 45 3.03 12.01 11.47
CA PHE A 45 2.51 11.78 12.80
C PHE A 45 2.70 13.02 13.67
N ILE A 46 1.82 13.16 14.66
CA ILE A 46 1.83 14.28 15.59
C ILE A 46 2.34 13.80 16.94
N SER A 47 3.34 14.48 17.47
CA SER A 47 3.78 14.32 18.86
C SER A 47 3.40 15.55 19.68
N THR A 48 2.89 15.32 20.89
CA THR A 48 2.55 16.40 21.84
C THR A 48 3.40 16.24 23.09
N LYS A 49 4.13 17.31 23.42
CA LYS A 49 5.03 17.36 24.58
C LYS A 49 4.70 18.57 25.47
N ALA A 50 5.18 18.55 26.68
CA ALA A 50 4.98 19.64 27.66
C ALA A 50 3.51 20.08 27.73
N THR A 51 2.59 19.09 27.74
CA THR A 51 1.13 19.22 27.83
C THR A 51 0.46 19.72 26.54
N HIS A 52 1.06 20.69 25.81
CA HIS A 52 0.37 21.35 24.68
C HIS A 52 1.30 21.80 23.54
N ILE A 53 2.58 21.44 23.54
CA ILE A 53 3.48 21.71 22.43
C ILE A 53 3.35 20.57 21.41
N THR A 54 2.72 20.86 20.29
CA THR A 54 2.44 19.89 19.23
C THR A 54 3.38 20.10 18.05
N GLU A 55 3.99 19.03 17.56
CA GLU A 55 4.89 19.02 16.41
C GLU A 55 4.45 17.97 15.40
N VAL A 56 4.53 18.31 14.12
CA VAL A 56 4.29 17.36 13.03
C VAL A 56 5.62 16.78 12.60
N ASN A 57 5.70 15.47 12.61
CA ASN A 57 6.86 14.68 12.21
C ASN A 57 6.47 13.76 11.06
N ARG A 58 7.45 13.12 10.40
CA ARG A 58 7.19 12.24 9.27
C ARG A 58 8.17 11.08 9.18
N PHE A 59 7.79 10.08 8.37
CA PHE A 59 8.71 9.07 7.83
C PHE A 59 8.88 9.31 6.34
N ARG A 60 10.09 9.11 5.82
CA ARG A 60 10.41 9.30 4.40
C ARG A 60 10.41 8.00 3.61
N GLY A 61 10.74 6.90 4.24
CA GLY A 61 10.82 5.58 3.62
C GLY A 61 9.51 4.82 3.78
N LEU A 62 8.76 4.71 2.70
CA LEU A 62 7.51 3.97 2.63
C LEU A 62 7.59 2.95 1.50
N ARG A 63 7.12 1.74 1.75
CA ARG A 63 6.89 0.70 0.74
C ARG A 63 5.49 0.15 0.91
N GLY A 64 4.86 -0.25 -0.17
CA GLY A 64 3.53 -0.84 -0.07
C GLY A 64 3.06 -1.46 -1.35
N SER A 65 2.13 -2.39 -1.21
CA SER A 65 1.46 -3.06 -2.32
C SER A 65 0.00 -3.31 -2.01
N VAL A 66 -0.79 -3.39 -3.07
CA VAL A 66 -2.14 -3.93 -3.04
C VAL A 66 -2.19 -5.05 -4.08
N GLU A 67 -2.47 -6.26 -3.62
CA GLU A 67 -2.59 -7.45 -4.45
C GLU A 67 -4.01 -7.57 -5.03
N ASP A 68 -4.18 -8.32 -6.11
CA ASP A 68 -5.49 -8.51 -6.77
C ASP A 68 -6.54 -9.17 -5.87
N ASP A 69 -6.10 -9.96 -4.90
CA ASP A 69 -6.97 -10.59 -3.90
C ASP A 69 -7.41 -9.60 -2.79
N GLY A 70 -7.01 -8.34 -2.92
CA GLY A 70 -7.35 -7.27 -1.97
C GLY A 70 -6.44 -7.19 -0.75
N LYS A 71 -5.36 -7.95 -0.68
CA LYS A 71 -4.35 -7.79 0.37
C LYS A 71 -3.62 -6.47 0.22
N VAL A 72 -3.64 -5.68 1.29
CA VAL A 72 -2.89 -4.43 1.41
C VAL A 72 -1.74 -4.63 2.38
N ARG A 73 -0.57 -4.20 1.99
CA ARG A 73 0.60 -4.11 2.85
C ARG A 73 1.27 -2.74 2.70
N LEU A 74 1.50 -2.07 3.81
CA LEU A 74 2.27 -0.83 3.89
C LEU A 74 3.37 -1.02 4.93
N GLN A 75 4.60 -0.76 4.55
CA GLN A 75 5.80 -0.81 5.39
C GLN A 75 6.35 0.59 5.55
N VAL A 76 6.69 0.95 6.78
CA VAL A 76 7.27 2.24 7.15
C VAL A 76 8.66 2.00 7.70
N GLU A 77 9.68 2.50 7.04
CA GLU A 77 11.07 2.40 7.46
C GLU A 77 11.35 3.33 8.65
N LEU A 78 11.44 2.77 9.86
CA LEU A 78 11.56 3.54 11.10
C LEU A 78 12.85 4.35 11.20
N GLU A 79 13.92 3.92 10.49
CA GLU A 79 15.18 4.68 10.41
C GLU A 79 15.01 6.03 9.71
N THR A 80 13.97 6.19 8.89
CA THR A 80 13.72 7.39 8.09
C THR A 80 12.90 8.44 8.84
N VAL A 81 12.71 8.28 10.15
CA VAL A 81 12.02 9.26 11.00
C VAL A 81 12.70 10.62 10.91
N GLU A 82 11.90 11.65 10.73
CA GLU A 82 12.32 13.04 10.63
C GLU A 82 11.46 13.91 11.54
N THR A 83 12.08 14.45 12.58
CA THR A 83 11.44 15.33 13.56
C THR A 83 11.96 16.77 13.46
N GLY A 84 12.84 17.06 12.48
CA GLY A 84 13.46 18.37 12.30
C GLY A 84 14.67 18.63 13.22
N ILE A 85 15.03 17.70 14.11
CA ILE A 85 16.19 17.80 15.00
C ILE A 85 17.00 16.53 14.90
N PRO A 86 18.18 16.52 14.25
CA PRO A 86 18.96 15.29 13.99
C PRO A 86 19.29 14.47 15.25
N LEU A 87 19.62 15.13 16.35
CA LEU A 87 19.91 14.44 17.62
C LEU A 87 18.66 13.74 18.19
N ARG A 88 17.47 14.33 18.00
CA ARG A 88 16.21 13.72 18.40
C ARG A 88 15.88 12.53 17.50
N ASP A 89 16.09 12.66 16.19
CA ASP A 89 15.88 11.58 15.23
C ASP A 89 16.75 10.36 15.59
N GLU A 90 18.02 10.58 15.95
CA GLU A 90 18.92 9.51 16.40
C GLU A 90 18.42 8.83 17.68
N ARG A 91 17.96 9.61 18.66
CA ARG A 91 17.42 9.07 19.91
C ARG A 91 16.14 8.28 19.70
N VAL A 92 15.23 8.80 18.86
CA VAL A 92 13.98 8.12 18.50
C VAL A 92 14.29 6.79 17.82
N ARG A 93 15.21 6.77 16.85
CA ARG A 93 15.63 5.53 16.18
C ARG A 93 16.19 4.50 17.16
N LYS A 94 17.13 4.91 18.01
CA LYS A 94 17.89 3.98 18.86
C LYS A 94 17.17 3.59 20.15
N GLN A 95 16.49 4.54 20.80
CA GLN A 95 15.97 4.36 22.16
C GLN A 95 14.46 4.14 22.20
N LEU A 96 13.71 4.62 21.20
CA LEU A 96 12.27 4.41 21.13
C LEU A 96 11.95 3.21 20.25
N PHE A 97 12.37 3.27 18.97
CA PHE A 97 12.05 2.22 18.02
C PHE A 97 12.98 1.02 18.07
N GLU A 98 14.18 1.15 18.66
CA GLU A 98 15.18 0.10 18.68
C GLU A 98 15.41 -0.51 17.28
N ILE A 99 15.68 0.34 16.27
CA ILE A 99 15.68 -0.04 14.85
C ILE A 99 16.63 -1.20 14.50
N ALA A 100 17.62 -1.49 15.33
CA ALA A 100 18.48 -2.68 15.17
C ALA A 100 17.70 -4.00 15.35
N ARG A 101 16.55 -3.98 16.04
CA ARG A 101 15.67 -5.11 16.29
C ARG A 101 14.37 -5.01 15.48
N PHE A 102 13.86 -3.80 15.34
CA PHE A 102 12.57 -3.48 14.74
C PHE A 102 12.77 -2.38 13.69
N ALA A 103 13.22 -2.77 12.50
CA ALA A 103 13.55 -1.82 11.43
C ALA A 103 12.33 -1.14 10.81
N GLU A 104 11.16 -1.78 10.88
CA GLU A 104 9.96 -1.37 10.16
C GLU A 104 8.73 -1.46 11.04
N ALA A 105 7.73 -0.60 10.73
CA ALA A 105 6.35 -0.83 11.10
C ALA A 105 5.61 -1.38 9.88
N GLU A 106 4.69 -2.33 10.08
CA GLU A 106 3.87 -2.91 9.04
C GLU A 106 2.39 -2.64 9.32
N ILE A 107 1.69 -2.18 8.30
CA ILE A 107 0.24 -2.02 8.31
C ILE A 107 -0.32 -2.96 7.25
N SER A 108 -1.26 -3.81 7.65
CA SER A 108 -1.93 -4.72 6.73
C SER A 108 -3.45 -4.58 6.84
N ALA A 109 -4.12 -4.84 5.72
CA ALA A 109 -5.57 -4.84 5.62
C ALA A 109 -6.02 -5.80 4.53
N GLN A 110 -7.30 -6.17 4.58
CA GLN A 110 -8.00 -6.86 3.51
C GLN A 110 -9.13 -5.99 3.02
N LEU A 111 -9.17 -5.70 1.72
CA LEU A 111 -10.23 -4.89 1.12
C LEU A 111 -10.91 -5.67 -0.01
N ASP A 112 -12.15 -5.28 -0.33
CA ASP A 112 -12.77 -5.65 -1.60
C ASP A 112 -12.27 -4.69 -2.68
N PHE A 113 -11.50 -5.23 -3.62
CA PHE A 113 -10.87 -4.43 -4.67
C PHE A 113 -11.83 -4.13 -5.84
N ALA A 114 -12.88 -4.90 -6.02
CA ALA A 114 -13.79 -4.76 -7.15
C ALA A 114 -14.46 -3.37 -7.28
N PRO A 115 -14.94 -2.72 -6.18
CA PRO A 115 -15.48 -1.37 -6.28
C PRO A 115 -14.45 -0.32 -6.70
N LEU A 116 -13.19 -0.50 -6.35
CA LEU A 116 -12.11 0.44 -6.69
C LEU A 116 -11.79 0.40 -8.18
N VAL A 117 -11.72 -0.80 -8.76
CA VAL A 117 -11.48 -0.99 -10.21
C VAL A 117 -12.61 -0.38 -11.05
N ALA A 118 -13.83 -0.41 -10.54
CA ALA A 118 -15.01 0.14 -11.22
C ALA A 118 -15.10 1.68 -11.17
N LEU A 119 -14.29 2.35 -10.35
CA LEU A 119 -14.30 3.81 -10.29
C LEU A 119 -13.87 4.42 -11.63
N ALA A 120 -14.55 5.45 -12.08
CA ALA A 120 -14.10 6.28 -13.19
C ALA A 120 -12.91 7.18 -12.74
N PRO A 121 -11.99 7.59 -13.65
CA PRO A 121 -10.99 8.58 -13.33
C PRO A 121 -11.58 9.85 -12.70
N GLY A 122 -11.02 10.31 -11.58
CA GLY A 122 -11.52 11.41 -10.77
C GLY A 122 -12.62 11.05 -9.78
N ALA A 123 -13.22 9.85 -9.86
CA ALA A 123 -14.20 9.40 -8.87
C ALA A 123 -13.53 8.98 -7.55
N GLN A 124 -14.32 9.05 -6.49
CA GLN A 124 -13.88 8.79 -5.12
C GLN A 124 -14.76 7.75 -4.44
N LEU A 125 -14.18 7.01 -3.51
CA LEU A 125 -14.86 6.05 -2.65
C LEU A 125 -14.34 6.18 -1.22
N GLU A 126 -15.26 6.32 -0.27
CA GLU A 126 -14.92 6.24 1.15
C GLU A 126 -14.92 4.79 1.61
N LEU A 127 -13.87 4.41 2.33
CA LEU A 127 -13.69 3.08 2.89
C LEU A 127 -13.50 3.16 4.40
N ARG A 128 -14.11 2.22 5.12
CA ARG A 128 -13.81 1.96 6.52
C ARG A 128 -13.22 0.58 6.65
N LEU A 129 -11.94 0.52 7.00
CA LEU A 129 -11.20 -0.74 7.05
C LEU A 129 -10.63 -0.99 8.44
N PRO A 130 -10.67 -2.24 8.94
CA PRO A 130 -9.79 -2.66 9.99
C PRO A 130 -8.36 -2.72 9.45
N LEU A 131 -7.43 -2.10 10.16
CA LEU A 131 -6.00 -2.12 9.88
C LEU A 131 -5.31 -2.86 11.02
N LEU A 132 -4.54 -3.89 10.70
CA LEU A 132 -3.62 -4.50 11.65
C LEU A 132 -2.30 -3.75 11.58
N VAL A 133 -1.92 -3.08 12.66
CA VAL A 133 -0.66 -2.36 12.79
C VAL A 133 0.30 -3.21 13.63
N ASN A 134 1.44 -3.52 13.06
CA ASN A 134 2.55 -4.19 13.75
C ASN A 134 3.70 -3.18 13.91
N LEU A 135 4.04 -2.86 15.14
CA LEU A 135 5.08 -1.92 15.50
C LEU A 135 5.81 -2.43 16.74
N HIS A 136 7.14 -2.39 16.74
CA HIS A 136 7.98 -2.77 17.86
C HIS A 136 7.68 -4.20 18.39
N GLY A 137 7.33 -5.13 17.50
CA GLY A 137 7.00 -6.51 17.82
C GLY A 137 5.61 -6.74 18.42
N HIS A 138 4.77 -5.72 18.51
CA HIS A 138 3.39 -5.81 18.97
C HIS A 138 2.41 -5.51 17.84
N SER A 139 1.29 -6.23 17.82
CA SER A 139 0.23 -6.03 16.83
C SER A 139 -1.03 -5.54 17.49
N HIS A 140 -1.66 -4.52 16.92
CA HIS A 140 -2.93 -3.97 17.39
C HIS A 140 -3.83 -3.63 16.21
N GLU A 141 -5.15 -3.89 16.37
CA GLU A 141 -6.14 -3.57 15.33
C GLU A 141 -6.74 -2.18 15.57
N TYR A 142 -6.76 -1.38 14.51
CA TYR A 142 -7.41 -0.08 14.47
C TYR A 142 -8.43 -0.02 13.34
N ARG A 143 -9.37 0.89 13.43
CA ARG A 143 -10.29 1.20 12.32
C ARG A 143 -9.91 2.54 11.72
N SER A 144 -9.74 2.57 10.41
CA SER A 144 -9.40 3.78 9.67
C SER A 144 -10.50 4.14 8.67
N GLU A 145 -10.73 5.42 8.52
CA GLU A 145 -11.58 6.00 7.47
C GLU A 145 -10.67 6.57 6.38
N LEU A 146 -10.83 6.05 5.18
CA LEU A 146 -9.97 6.37 4.04
C LEU A 146 -10.81 6.91 2.89
N LEU A 147 -10.28 7.87 2.17
CA LEU A 147 -10.79 8.31 0.88
C LEU A 147 -9.86 7.78 -0.21
N VAL A 148 -10.40 6.96 -1.09
CA VAL A 148 -9.70 6.48 -2.29
C VAL A 148 -10.18 7.27 -3.49
N THR A 149 -9.26 7.86 -4.23
CA THR A 149 -9.53 8.57 -5.49
C THR A 149 -8.83 7.85 -6.62
N ARG A 150 -9.56 7.49 -7.68
CA ARG A 150 -8.93 7.05 -8.91
C ARG A 150 -8.41 8.27 -9.66
N LEU A 151 -7.09 8.43 -9.75
CA LEU A 151 -6.48 9.55 -10.44
C LEU A 151 -6.56 9.40 -11.97
N ASP A 152 -6.22 8.19 -12.44
CA ASP A 152 -6.28 7.79 -13.84
C ASP A 152 -6.34 6.25 -13.96
N ASP A 153 -6.11 5.72 -15.15
CA ASP A 153 -6.17 4.27 -15.40
C ASP A 153 -5.11 3.45 -14.66
N ARG A 154 -4.06 4.11 -14.17
CA ARG A 154 -2.89 3.47 -13.58
C ARG A 154 -2.54 3.98 -12.20
N ARG A 155 -3.31 4.90 -11.63
CA ARG A 155 -2.99 5.51 -10.33
C ARG A 155 -4.20 5.68 -9.43
N PHE A 156 -4.00 5.34 -8.16
CA PHE A 156 -4.92 5.65 -7.09
C PHE A 156 -4.24 6.51 -6.04
N GLN A 157 -5.00 7.39 -5.43
CA GLN A 157 -4.63 8.11 -4.22
C GLN A 157 -5.47 7.59 -3.06
N VAL A 158 -4.83 7.37 -1.92
CA VAL A 158 -5.48 7.02 -0.66
C VAL A 158 -5.13 8.07 0.38
N VAL A 159 -6.14 8.65 1.02
CA VAL A 159 -5.97 9.67 2.05
C VAL A 159 -6.72 9.24 3.31
N THR A 160 -6.13 9.42 4.48
CA THR A 160 -6.85 9.28 5.75
C THR A 160 -7.83 10.45 5.90
N LEU A 161 -9.15 10.16 5.97
CA LEU A 161 -10.18 11.19 6.21
C LEU A 161 -10.11 11.77 7.61
N ALA A 162 -9.83 10.91 8.58
CA ALA A 162 -9.53 11.33 9.94
C ALA A 162 -8.17 10.74 10.36
N PRO A 163 -7.36 11.46 11.17
CA PRO A 163 -6.13 10.90 11.69
C PRO A 163 -6.37 9.61 12.46
N LEU A 164 -5.58 8.58 12.20
CA LEU A 164 -5.56 7.36 12.98
C LEU A 164 -4.82 7.64 14.30
N VAL A 165 -5.49 7.58 15.43
CA VAL A 165 -4.84 7.85 16.71
C VAL A 165 -4.31 6.54 17.30
N LEU A 166 -2.99 6.35 17.20
CA LEU A 166 -2.27 5.24 17.82
C LEU A 166 -2.00 5.54 19.29
N ASN A 167 -2.01 4.50 20.13
CA ASN A 167 -1.51 4.61 21.49
C ASN A 167 -0.15 3.92 21.60
N ALA A 168 0.88 4.64 21.95
CA ALA A 168 2.23 4.11 22.08
C ALA A 168 2.34 2.95 23.09
N ALA A 169 1.48 2.91 24.09
CA ALA A 169 1.44 1.82 25.06
C ALA A 169 1.01 0.48 24.44
N ASP A 170 0.18 0.48 23.39
CA ASP A 170 -0.27 -0.73 22.69
C ASP A 170 0.91 -1.45 22.00
N PHE A 171 2.01 -0.74 21.79
CA PHE A 171 3.22 -1.22 21.11
C PHE A 171 4.42 -1.33 22.05
N GLY A 172 4.22 -1.27 23.38
CA GLY A 172 5.32 -1.35 24.34
C GLY A 172 6.27 -0.14 24.34
N LEU A 173 5.89 0.97 23.70
CA LEU A 173 6.74 2.16 23.54
C LEU A 173 6.64 3.15 24.71
N ALA A 174 5.79 2.91 25.71
CA ALA A 174 5.59 3.83 26.83
C ALA A 174 6.86 4.10 27.63
N GLU A 175 7.65 3.07 27.94
CA GLU A 175 8.92 3.21 28.68
C GLU A 175 9.98 3.97 27.87
N GLY A 176 10.07 3.71 26.57
CA GLY A 176 10.95 4.44 25.66
C GLY A 176 10.61 5.93 25.58
N LEU A 177 9.31 6.26 25.52
CA LEU A 177 8.86 7.65 25.56
C LEU A 177 9.16 8.32 26.90
N GLU A 178 9.01 7.61 28.01
CA GLU A 178 9.36 8.12 29.34
C GLU A 178 10.86 8.39 29.45
N SER A 179 11.70 7.51 28.93
CA SER A 179 13.14 7.71 28.87
C SER A 179 13.52 8.96 28.05
N LEU A 180 12.89 9.13 26.86
CA LEU A 180 13.09 10.32 26.04
C LEU A 180 12.59 11.60 26.73
N ARG A 181 11.47 11.52 27.43
CA ARG A 181 10.92 12.61 28.25
C ARG A 181 11.94 13.08 29.28
N ALA A 182 12.50 12.13 30.05
CA ALA A 182 13.48 12.42 31.10
C ALA A 182 14.77 13.03 30.51
N LEU A 183 15.29 12.47 29.42
CA LEU A 183 16.48 12.98 28.72
C LEU A 183 16.28 14.41 28.18
N ALA A 184 15.06 14.76 27.79
CA ALA A 184 14.72 16.09 27.29
C ALA A 184 14.30 17.08 28.39
N GLY A 185 14.23 16.65 29.65
CA GLY A 185 13.76 17.48 30.78
C GLY A 185 12.31 17.95 30.63
N LEU A 186 11.48 17.19 29.95
CA LEU A 186 10.09 17.56 29.66
C LEU A 186 9.15 17.10 30.79
N PRO A 187 8.09 17.86 31.09
CA PRO A 187 7.11 17.46 32.10
C PRO A 187 6.26 16.27 31.62
N ALA A 188 5.95 16.17 30.31
CA ALA A 188 5.17 15.10 29.73
C ALA A 188 5.45 14.91 28.24
N ILE A 189 5.21 13.68 27.73
CA ILE A 189 5.02 13.37 26.32
C ILE A 189 3.74 12.54 26.20
N SER A 190 2.86 12.88 25.26
CA SER A 190 1.61 12.16 25.01
C SER A 190 1.89 10.75 24.47
N LEU A 191 1.16 9.76 24.99
CA LEU A 191 1.14 8.41 24.41
C LEU A 191 0.21 8.33 23.20
N ALA A 192 -0.74 9.26 23.04
CA ALA A 192 -1.61 9.34 21.89
C ALA A 192 -0.87 10.02 20.71
N VAL A 193 -0.79 9.32 19.60
CA VAL A 193 -0.05 9.74 18.40
C VAL A 193 -0.98 9.70 17.19
N PRO A 194 -1.54 10.86 16.79
CA PRO A 194 -2.31 10.94 15.55
C PRO A 194 -1.41 10.75 14.33
N VAL A 195 -1.83 9.89 13.40
CA VAL A 195 -1.12 9.56 12.15
C VAL A 195 -2.02 9.87 10.97
N SER A 196 -1.47 10.52 9.96
CA SER A 196 -2.16 10.80 8.69
C SER A 196 -1.28 10.40 7.51
N ALA A 197 -1.93 9.96 6.44
CA ALA A 197 -1.23 9.56 5.23
C ALA A 197 -1.92 10.07 3.96
N VAL A 198 -1.09 10.37 2.96
CA VAL A 198 -1.45 10.52 1.56
C VAL A 198 -0.59 9.54 0.80
N LEU A 199 -1.18 8.53 0.20
CA LEU A 199 -0.47 7.44 -0.45
C LEU A 199 -0.86 7.38 -1.93
N ILE A 200 0.11 7.24 -2.80
CA ILE A 200 -0.09 7.07 -4.24
C ILE A 200 0.32 5.66 -4.62
N PHE A 201 -0.57 4.95 -5.29
CA PHE A 201 -0.31 3.61 -5.81
C PHE A 201 -0.35 3.63 -7.33
N ASN A 202 0.66 3.02 -7.96
CA ASN A 202 0.78 2.88 -9.41
C ASN A 202 0.55 1.41 -9.78
N ALA A 203 -0.19 1.15 -10.86
CA ALA A 203 -0.30 -0.18 -11.47
C ALA A 203 1.06 -0.60 -12.05
N ARG A 204 1.45 -1.83 -11.83
CA ARG A 204 2.62 -2.47 -12.47
C ARG A 204 2.31 -2.91 -13.88
#